data_589adbe76a96b843fc9661e3fceadab3
#
_entry.id   589adbe76a96b843fc9661e3fceadab3
#
_cell.length_a   1.000
_cell.length_b   1.000
_cell.length_c   1.000
_cell.angle_alpha   90.00
_cell.angle_beta   90.00
_cell.angle_gamma   90.00
#
_symmetry.space_group_name_H-M   'P 1'
#
loop_
_entity.id
_entity.type
_entity.pdbx_description
1 polymer ?
#
loop_
_entity_poly.entity_id
_entity_poly.type
_entity_poly.pdbx_seq_one_letter_code
_entity_poly.pdbx_strand_id
1 'polypeptide(L)'
;MADEPKEQQTPPVAAGDKPAASPSPASTPPAKAAQGAAPVAPKPPVPPKAPVSLQTPLNNELVTRLRAKFGSGILETIEDRKQAIILVECARLAEIALHLRDEEKFDLLTDLSAVDWPKREKRFDIVLNLYSFAKNERLRVKAHAAEGEKVPSVFSVWPTANWLEREAFDMFGIVFSGHPDLKRILLPDGWQGYPLRKDYDIIQQDNAWVKENLGIESGQ
;
A
#
# COMPACT_ATOMS: atom_id res chain seq x y z
N MET A 1 -1.78 -62.27 9.18
CA MET A 1 -2.58 -62.10 7.98
C MET A 1 -2.46 -60.64 7.61
N ALA A 2 -1.70 -60.43 6.57
CA ALA A 2 -1.34 -59.13 6.01
C ALA A 2 -2.45 -58.72 5.02
N ASP A 3 -2.77 -57.47 4.99
CA ASP A 3 -3.56 -56.86 3.92
C ASP A 3 -2.78 -55.68 3.34
N GLU A 4 -2.30 -55.87 2.11
CA GLU A 4 -1.61 -54.85 1.31
C GLU A 4 -2.65 -53.97 0.61
N PRO A 5 -2.42 -52.66 0.46
CA PRO A 5 -3.24 -51.80 -0.39
C PRO A 5 -2.72 -51.81 -1.84
N LYS A 6 -3.63 -52.01 -2.77
CA LYS A 6 -3.46 -52.04 -4.22
C LYS A 6 -2.96 -50.72 -4.80
N GLU A 7 -1.89 -50.81 -5.58
CA GLU A 7 -1.44 -49.80 -6.56
C GLU A 7 -2.52 -49.58 -7.63
N GLN A 8 -2.89 -48.29 -7.82
CA GLN A 8 -3.67 -47.86 -8.99
C GLN A 8 -2.72 -47.36 -10.09
N GLN A 9 -2.70 -48.11 -11.17
CA GLN A 9 -1.99 -47.78 -12.41
C GLN A 9 -2.68 -46.61 -13.14
N THR A 10 -1.89 -45.62 -13.52
CA THR A 10 -2.27 -44.58 -14.48
C THR A 10 -2.07 -45.06 -15.92
N PRO A 11 -2.97 -44.72 -16.86
CA PRO A 11 -2.81 -45.10 -18.27
C PRO A 11 -1.84 -44.15 -19.02
N PRO A 12 -1.21 -44.63 -20.11
CA PRO A 12 -0.21 -43.85 -20.85
C PRO A 12 -0.84 -42.81 -21.78
N VAL A 13 -0.20 -41.63 -21.84
CA VAL A 13 -0.55 -40.56 -22.78
C VAL A 13 0.06 -40.87 -24.15
N ALA A 14 -0.77 -40.88 -25.16
CA ALA A 14 -0.41 -41.10 -26.58
C ALA A 14 0.27 -39.84 -27.16
N ALA A 15 1.34 -40.06 -27.92
CA ALA A 15 2.01 -39.10 -28.75
C ALA A 15 1.30 -38.96 -30.12
N GLY A 16 1.23 -37.75 -30.62
CA GLY A 16 0.79 -37.38 -31.94
C GLY A 16 0.42 -35.89 -31.95
N ASP A 17 0.78 -35.06 -32.76
CA ASP A 17 1.23 -34.91 -34.10
C ASP A 17 1.75 -33.50 -34.33
N LYS A 18 2.70 -33.36 -35.23
CA LYS A 18 3.37 -32.07 -35.56
C LYS A 18 2.54 -31.36 -36.63
N PRO A 19 2.19 -30.10 -36.53
CA PRO A 19 1.58 -29.33 -37.62
C PRO A 19 2.61 -28.74 -38.56
N ALA A 20 2.22 -28.69 -39.82
CA ALA A 20 2.98 -28.33 -41.00
C ALA A 20 3.14 -26.81 -41.20
N ALA A 21 4.07 -26.48 -42.07
CA ALA A 21 4.56 -25.26 -42.58
C ALA A 21 3.60 -24.10 -42.83
N SER A 22 4.10 -22.89 -42.52
CA SER A 22 3.61 -21.58 -42.94
C SER A 22 3.83 -21.33 -44.43
N PRO A 23 2.93 -20.62 -45.14
CA PRO A 23 3.24 -19.99 -46.41
C PRO A 23 3.69 -18.53 -46.21
N SER A 24 4.75 -18.15 -46.94
CA SER A 24 5.33 -16.81 -47.05
C SER A 24 4.48 -15.85 -47.91
N PRO A 25 4.70 -14.54 -47.82
CA PRO A 25 3.74 -13.53 -48.21
C PRO A 25 3.87 -13.01 -49.65
N ALA A 26 2.74 -12.56 -50.17
CA ALA A 26 2.65 -11.89 -51.47
C ALA A 26 2.74 -10.36 -51.33
N SER A 27 3.60 -9.83 -52.16
CA SER A 27 3.66 -8.52 -52.86
C SER A 27 2.93 -7.29 -52.31
N THR A 28 3.71 -6.28 -52.00
CA THR A 28 3.42 -4.87 -51.77
C THR A 28 3.00 -4.13 -53.05
N PRO A 29 2.00 -3.28 -53.07
CA PRO A 29 1.79 -2.27 -54.12
C PRO A 29 2.53 -0.95 -53.82
N PRO A 30 2.82 -0.11 -54.85
CA PRO A 30 3.73 1.01 -54.71
C PRO A 30 3.16 2.22 -53.99
N ALA A 31 4.02 2.90 -53.26
CA ALA A 31 3.76 4.11 -52.52
C ALA A 31 3.33 5.28 -53.42
N LYS A 32 2.22 5.90 -53.11
CA LYS A 32 1.78 7.19 -53.63
C LYS A 32 2.45 8.31 -52.81
N ALA A 33 3.21 9.15 -53.46
CA ALA A 33 3.84 10.32 -52.87
C ALA A 33 2.81 11.26 -52.26
N ALA A 34 2.90 11.49 -50.96
CA ALA A 34 2.16 12.51 -50.23
C ALA A 34 3.03 13.77 -50.11
N GLN A 35 2.48 14.86 -50.60
CA GLN A 35 3.02 16.20 -50.58
C GLN A 35 3.25 16.71 -49.14
N GLY A 36 4.31 17.53 -49.00
CA GLY A 36 4.81 18.05 -47.75
C GLY A 36 3.80 18.80 -46.90
N ALA A 37 3.69 18.37 -45.66
CA ALA A 37 3.16 19.18 -44.59
C ALA A 37 4.31 19.90 -43.89
N ALA A 38 4.19 21.22 -43.76
CA ALA A 38 5.17 22.06 -43.07
C ALA A 38 5.34 21.62 -41.60
N PRO A 39 6.52 21.75 -41.00
CA PRO A 39 6.75 21.36 -39.61
C PRO A 39 5.96 22.29 -38.68
N VAL A 40 4.98 21.71 -37.94
CA VAL A 40 4.28 22.39 -36.85
C VAL A 40 5.28 22.56 -35.71
N ALA A 41 5.59 23.80 -35.37
CA ALA A 41 6.45 24.15 -34.25
C ALA A 41 5.87 23.54 -32.94
N PRO A 42 6.69 22.95 -32.05
CA PRO A 42 6.21 22.39 -30.80
C PRO A 42 5.63 23.52 -29.93
N LYS A 43 4.38 23.36 -29.49
CA LYS A 43 3.79 24.24 -28.49
C LYS A 43 4.67 24.25 -27.25
N PRO A 44 4.94 25.42 -26.63
CA PRO A 44 5.70 25.48 -25.40
C PRO A 44 4.97 24.64 -24.31
N PRO A 45 5.72 23.93 -23.45
CA PRO A 45 5.12 23.13 -22.39
C PRO A 45 4.29 24.05 -21.47
N VAL A 46 3.02 23.71 -21.32
CA VAL A 46 2.14 24.39 -20.37
C VAL A 46 2.73 24.13 -18.97
N PRO A 47 3.05 25.19 -18.19
CA PRO A 47 3.57 24.99 -16.84
C PRO A 47 2.56 24.15 -16.03
N PRO A 48 3.03 23.18 -15.25
CA PRO A 48 2.14 22.38 -14.42
C PRO A 48 1.37 23.31 -13.50
N LYS A 49 0.03 23.31 -13.58
CA LYS A 49 -0.81 24.00 -12.60
C LYS A 49 -0.41 23.47 -11.22
N ALA A 50 0.01 24.37 -10.34
CA ALA A 50 0.23 24.05 -8.94
C ALA A 50 -1.03 23.31 -8.41
N PRO A 51 -0.89 22.22 -7.66
CA PRO A 51 -2.04 21.51 -7.12
C PRO A 51 -2.84 22.48 -6.26
N VAL A 52 -4.07 22.77 -6.68
CA VAL A 52 -5.00 23.54 -5.86
C VAL A 52 -5.28 22.69 -4.63
N SER A 53 -4.77 23.10 -3.48
CA SER A 53 -5.11 22.47 -2.21
C SER A 53 -6.61 22.70 -1.97
N LEU A 54 -7.41 21.64 -2.09
CA LEU A 54 -8.83 21.67 -1.77
C LEU A 54 -9.08 21.44 -0.28
N GLN A 55 -8.04 21.52 0.52
CA GLN A 55 -8.08 21.25 1.96
C GLN A 55 -8.65 22.48 2.67
N THR A 56 -9.72 22.24 3.42
CA THR A 56 -10.35 23.25 4.27
C THR A 56 -10.35 22.77 5.73
N PRO A 57 -10.25 23.69 6.71
CA PRO A 57 -10.35 23.32 8.12
C PRO A 57 -11.71 22.64 8.39
N LEU A 58 -11.67 21.45 9.00
CA LEU A 58 -12.87 20.73 9.38
C LEU A 58 -13.27 21.12 10.82
N ASN A 59 -14.48 21.66 10.97
CA ASN A 59 -15.09 21.97 12.27
C ASN A 59 -16.53 21.42 12.27
N ASN A 60 -16.69 20.19 12.71
CA ASN A 60 -17.99 19.55 12.89
C ASN A 60 -18.16 19.06 14.33
N GLU A 61 -19.31 18.49 14.64
CA GLU A 61 -19.61 17.98 15.98
C GLU A 61 -18.64 16.86 16.41
N LEU A 62 -18.22 15.99 15.50
CA LEU A 62 -17.23 14.95 15.76
C LEU A 62 -15.92 15.58 16.25
N VAL A 63 -15.40 16.57 15.52
CA VAL A 63 -14.16 17.26 15.88
C VAL A 63 -14.30 17.95 17.23
N THR A 64 -15.45 18.58 17.50
CA THR A 64 -15.70 19.25 18.77
C THR A 64 -15.66 18.26 19.94
N ARG A 65 -16.30 17.08 19.80
CA ARG A 65 -16.25 16.03 20.83
C ARG A 65 -14.85 15.48 21.03
N LEU A 66 -14.13 15.21 19.94
CA LEU A 66 -12.76 14.69 20.01
C LEU A 66 -11.80 15.68 20.66
N ARG A 67 -11.90 16.97 20.33
CA ARG A 67 -11.08 18.02 20.96
C ARG A 67 -11.41 18.22 22.43
N ALA A 68 -12.68 18.12 22.80
CA ALA A 68 -13.10 18.20 24.21
C ALA A 68 -12.52 17.05 25.05
N LYS A 69 -12.42 15.84 24.47
CA LYS A 69 -11.91 14.65 25.18
C LYS A 69 -10.40 14.54 25.16
N PHE A 70 -9.77 14.77 23.99
CA PHE A 70 -8.36 14.47 23.76
C PHE A 70 -7.47 15.71 23.72
N GLY A 71 -8.04 16.92 23.63
CA GLY A 71 -7.30 18.17 23.70
C GLY A 71 -6.17 18.23 22.67
N SER A 72 -4.93 18.33 23.18
CA SER A 72 -3.72 18.39 22.36
C SER A 72 -3.42 17.10 21.56
N GLY A 73 -4.08 15.98 21.87
CA GLY A 73 -3.95 14.74 21.09
C GLY A 73 -4.53 14.83 19.69
N ILE A 74 -5.39 15.83 19.42
CA ILE A 74 -5.89 16.17 18.07
C ILE A 74 -5.08 17.34 17.53
N LEU A 75 -4.14 17.05 16.64
CA LEU A 75 -3.19 18.04 16.12
C LEU A 75 -3.82 18.91 15.03
N GLU A 76 -4.50 18.30 14.08
CA GLU A 76 -5.08 18.98 12.93
C GLU A 76 -6.37 18.29 12.48
N THR A 77 -7.30 19.05 11.93
CA THR A 77 -8.55 18.55 11.38
C THR A 77 -8.85 19.27 10.07
N ILE A 78 -8.90 18.50 8.99
CA ILE A 78 -9.07 19.01 7.63
C ILE A 78 -10.13 18.22 6.88
N GLU A 79 -10.76 18.86 5.92
CA GLU A 79 -11.56 18.21 4.89
C GLU A 79 -10.83 18.32 3.56
N ASP A 80 -10.62 17.19 2.90
CA ASP A 80 -10.07 17.13 1.55
C ASP A 80 -11.04 16.36 0.66
N ARG A 81 -11.60 17.02 -0.36
CA ARG A 81 -12.55 16.43 -1.31
C ARG A 81 -13.73 15.71 -0.62
N LYS A 82 -14.32 16.34 0.39
CA LYS A 82 -15.39 15.79 1.23
C LYS A 82 -14.98 14.58 2.09
N GLN A 83 -13.69 14.32 2.22
CA GLN A 83 -13.13 13.33 3.11
C GLN A 83 -12.67 14.02 4.40
N ALA A 84 -13.27 13.67 5.52
CA ALA A 84 -12.81 14.11 6.83
C ALA A 84 -11.47 13.45 7.17
N ILE A 85 -10.48 14.24 7.56
CA ILE A 85 -9.14 13.80 7.93
C ILE A 85 -8.80 14.40 9.28
N ILE A 86 -8.37 13.57 10.22
CA ILE A 86 -7.93 13.99 11.54
C ILE A 86 -6.48 13.55 11.74
N LEU A 87 -5.60 14.48 12.03
CA LEU A 87 -4.23 14.22 12.42
C LEU A 87 -4.16 14.11 13.94
N VAL A 88 -3.65 13.00 14.44
CA VAL A 88 -3.55 12.71 15.87
C VAL A 88 -2.10 12.52 16.31
N GLU A 89 -1.86 12.70 17.60
CA GLU A 89 -0.59 12.38 18.22
C GLU A 89 -0.35 10.86 18.19
N CYS A 90 0.83 10.44 17.70
CA CYS A 90 1.15 9.02 17.50
C CYS A 90 1.01 8.20 18.79
N ALA A 91 1.51 8.71 19.91
CA ALA A 91 1.46 8.02 21.20
C ALA A 91 0.03 7.74 21.67
N ARG A 92 -0.95 8.52 21.25
CA ARG A 92 -2.37 8.40 21.63
C ARG A 92 -3.22 7.71 20.57
N LEU A 93 -2.62 7.20 19.49
CA LEU A 93 -3.34 6.63 18.37
C LEU A 93 -4.31 5.51 18.80
N ALA A 94 -3.86 4.55 19.62
CA ALA A 94 -4.69 3.43 20.05
C ALA A 94 -5.84 3.87 20.97
N GLU A 95 -5.61 4.84 21.85
CA GLU A 95 -6.65 5.41 22.73
C GLU A 95 -7.74 6.12 21.92
N ILE A 96 -7.32 6.95 20.96
CA ILE A 96 -8.24 7.67 20.06
C ILE A 96 -8.98 6.68 19.16
N ALA A 97 -8.30 5.67 18.64
CA ALA A 97 -8.89 4.60 17.83
C ALA A 97 -9.99 3.85 18.60
N LEU A 98 -9.75 3.48 19.85
CA LEU A 98 -10.73 2.84 20.71
C LEU A 98 -11.98 3.71 20.89
N HIS A 99 -11.81 5.00 21.16
CA HIS A 99 -12.91 5.95 21.29
C HIS A 99 -13.70 6.09 19.98
N LEU A 100 -13.02 6.19 18.85
CA LEU A 100 -13.67 6.28 17.53
C LEU A 100 -14.55 5.06 17.25
N ARG A 101 -14.10 3.85 17.64
CA ARG A 101 -14.91 2.65 17.50
C ARG A 101 -16.12 2.64 18.44
N ASP A 102 -15.88 2.85 19.73
CA ASP A 102 -16.87 2.57 20.77
C ASP A 102 -17.92 3.68 20.89
N GLU A 103 -17.49 4.94 20.87
CA GLU A 103 -18.36 6.09 21.06
C GLU A 103 -18.84 6.70 19.74
N GLU A 104 -17.92 6.85 18.78
CA GLU A 104 -18.23 7.49 17.50
C GLU A 104 -18.69 6.50 16.43
N LYS A 105 -18.74 5.19 16.75
CA LYS A 105 -19.28 4.12 15.89
C LYS A 105 -18.56 3.93 14.57
N PHE A 106 -17.25 4.18 14.54
CA PHE A 106 -16.41 3.78 13.41
C PHE A 106 -15.98 2.31 13.61
N ASP A 107 -16.89 1.42 13.31
CA ASP A 107 -16.82 -0.02 13.60
C ASP A 107 -15.93 -0.79 12.62
N LEU A 108 -15.61 -0.23 11.44
CA LEU A 108 -14.78 -0.89 10.44
C LEU A 108 -13.49 -0.11 10.16
N LEU A 109 -12.35 -0.77 10.37
CA LEU A 109 -11.08 -0.38 9.78
C LEU A 109 -11.03 -0.95 8.35
N THR A 110 -11.20 -0.10 7.35
CA THR A 110 -11.19 -0.52 5.94
C THR A 110 -9.78 -0.70 5.41
N ASP A 111 -8.83 0.08 5.92
CA ASP A 111 -7.43 0.04 5.50
C ASP A 111 -6.53 0.71 6.54
N LEU A 112 -5.31 0.19 6.67
CA LEU A 112 -4.20 0.83 7.37
C LEU A 112 -2.97 0.73 6.47
N SER A 113 -2.41 1.88 6.14
CA SER A 113 -1.20 1.94 5.30
C SER A 113 -0.24 3.02 5.80
N ALA A 114 0.94 3.10 5.19
CA ALA A 114 1.93 4.10 5.53
C ALA A 114 2.42 4.86 4.30
N VAL A 115 2.89 6.10 4.51
CA VAL A 115 3.54 6.90 3.48
C VAL A 115 4.89 7.37 3.99
N ASP A 116 5.92 7.19 3.17
CA ASP A 116 7.30 7.61 3.49
C ASP A 116 7.59 9.02 2.95
N TRP A 117 8.09 9.89 3.85
CA TRP A 117 8.52 11.25 3.57
C TRP A 117 9.96 11.46 4.06
N PRO A 118 10.99 11.04 3.34
CA PRO A 118 12.35 10.94 3.82
C PRO A 118 12.99 12.27 4.24
N LYS A 119 12.39 13.40 3.85
CA LYS A 119 12.88 14.75 4.19
C LYS A 119 12.23 15.34 5.46
N ARG A 120 11.27 14.64 6.08
CA ARG A 120 10.60 15.10 7.30
C ARG A 120 11.22 14.47 8.54
N GLU A 121 11.24 15.20 9.66
CA GLU A 121 11.65 14.68 10.96
C GLU A 121 10.76 13.49 11.38
N LYS A 122 9.44 13.66 11.33
CA LYS A 122 8.50 12.55 11.43
C LYS A 122 8.30 11.97 10.04
N ARG A 123 9.12 10.98 9.73
CA ARG A 123 9.28 10.41 8.40
C ARG A 123 8.01 9.74 7.86
N PHE A 124 7.28 9.03 8.72
CA PHE A 124 6.16 8.20 8.28
C PHE A 124 4.82 8.82 8.63
N ASP A 125 3.88 8.84 7.68
CA ASP A 125 2.46 9.01 7.93
C ASP A 125 1.83 7.63 8.07
N ILE A 126 1.25 7.33 9.21
CA ILE A 126 0.38 6.16 9.41
C ILE A 126 -1.03 6.61 9.10
N VAL A 127 -1.69 5.93 8.17
CA VAL A 127 -3.00 6.33 7.65
C VAL A 127 -3.99 5.21 7.92
N LEU A 128 -5.02 5.49 8.73
CA LEU A 128 -6.14 4.60 8.98
C LEU A 128 -7.37 5.14 8.24
N ASN A 129 -8.00 4.31 7.43
CA ASN A 129 -9.27 4.61 6.80
C ASN A 129 -10.38 3.86 7.55
N LEU A 130 -11.30 4.61 8.14
CA LEU A 130 -12.38 4.10 8.98
C LEU A 130 -13.73 4.31 8.30
N TYR A 131 -14.66 3.42 8.59
CA TYR A 131 -16.04 3.51 8.15
C TYR A 131 -17.00 3.24 9.29
N SER A 132 -18.09 3.99 9.34
CA SER A 132 -19.21 3.79 10.24
C SER A 132 -20.42 3.31 9.45
N PHE A 133 -20.89 2.08 9.73
CA PHE A 133 -22.12 1.58 9.12
C PHE A 133 -23.35 2.32 9.66
N ALA A 134 -23.35 2.68 10.94
CA ALA A 134 -24.47 3.37 11.55
C ALA A 134 -24.70 4.78 11.00
N LYS A 135 -23.60 5.49 10.69
CA LYS A 135 -23.63 6.88 10.18
C LYS A 135 -23.52 6.96 8.66
N ASN A 136 -23.09 5.88 7.99
CA ASN A 136 -22.69 5.85 6.58
C ASN A 136 -21.63 6.91 6.26
N GLU A 137 -20.63 7.03 7.13
CA GLU A 137 -19.58 8.04 7.06
C GLU A 137 -18.21 7.40 7.00
N ARG A 138 -17.27 8.11 6.34
CA ARG A 138 -15.86 7.76 6.27
C ARG A 138 -15.03 8.76 7.05
N LEU A 139 -14.03 8.26 7.74
CA LEU A 139 -13.07 9.07 8.45
C LEU A 139 -11.66 8.58 8.13
N ARG A 140 -10.75 9.49 7.84
CA ARG A 140 -9.32 9.18 7.75
C ARG A 140 -8.62 9.72 8.99
N VAL A 141 -7.92 8.84 9.70
CA VAL A 141 -7.05 9.21 10.81
C VAL A 141 -5.61 9.10 10.33
N LYS A 142 -4.80 10.11 10.65
CA LYS A 142 -3.37 10.11 10.38
C LYS A 142 -2.60 10.29 11.68
N ALA A 143 -1.44 9.64 11.76
CA ALA A 143 -0.46 9.90 12.79
C ALA A 143 0.92 10.00 12.15
N HIS A 144 1.77 10.89 12.65
CA HIS A 144 3.14 11.03 12.17
C HIS A 144 4.10 10.32 13.13
N ALA A 145 4.94 9.43 12.59
CA ALA A 145 5.97 8.73 13.34
C ALA A 145 7.37 9.06 12.80
N ALA A 146 8.34 9.21 13.70
CA ALA A 146 9.74 9.33 13.34
C ALA A 146 10.31 7.96 12.95
N GLU A 147 11.46 7.96 12.29
CA GLU A 147 12.18 6.71 12.03
C GLU A 147 12.61 6.06 13.34
N GLY A 148 12.32 4.76 13.50
CA GLY A 148 12.59 4.03 14.76
C GLY A 148 11.56 4.26 15.88
N GLU A 149 10.65 5.22 15.73
CA GLU A 149 9.56 5.41 16.68
C GLU A 149 8.56 4.23 16.61
N LYS A 150 8.17 3.71 17.78
CA LYS A 150 7.15 2.65 17.85
C LYS A 150 5.76 3.25 17.80
N VAL A 151 4.94 2.74 16.91
CA VAL A 151 3.53 3.12 16.74
C VAL A 151 2.66 2.20 17.60
N PRO A 152 1.72 2.70 18.42
CA PRO A 152 0.80 1.83 19.13
C PRO A 152 -0.06 1.01 18.15
N SER A 153 -0.11 -0.31 18.35
CA SER A 153 -0.97 -1.20 17.55
C SER A 153 -2.45 -0.92 17.81
N VAL A 154 -3.24 -0.95 16.75
CA VAL A 154 -4.71 -0.86 16.81
C VAL A 154 -5.38 -2.23 16.64
N PHE A 155 -4.61 -3.32 16.69
CA PHE A 155 -5.12 -4.69 16.61
C PHE A 155 -6.19 -4.99 17.67
N SER A 156 -6.00 -4.54 18.91
CA SER A 156 -6.98 -4.73 19.99
C SER A 156 -8.30 -3.98 19.73
N VAL A 157 -8.26 -2.97 18.87
CA VAL A 157 -9.45 -2.19 18.48
C VAL A 157 -10.14 -2.86 17.30
N TRP A 158 -9.39 -3.15 16.23
CA TRP A 158 -9.88 -3.83 15.03
C TRP A 158 -8.96 -5.00 14.68
N PRO A 159 -9.41 -6.26 14.81
CA PRO A 159 -8.60 -7.43 14.47
C PRO A 159 -8.09 -7.46 13.01
N THR A 160 -8.78 -6.75 12.10
CA THR A 160 -8.33 -6.58 10.70
C THR A 160 -6.97 -5.87 10.60
N ALA A 161 -6.58 -5.08 11.60
CA ALA A 161 -5.28 -4.42 11.65
C ALA A 161 -4.10 -5.39 11.65
N ASN A 162 -4.28 -6.64 12.10
CA ASN A 162 -3.20 -7.64 12.17
C ASN A 162 -2.38 -7.70 10.86
N TRP A 163 -3.05 -7.93 9.74
CA TRP A 163 -2.39 -8.09 8.45
C TRP A 163 -1.85 -6.77 7.90
N LEU A 164 -2.59 -5.69 8.09
CA LEU A 164 -2.25 -4.35 7.61
C LEU A 164 -1.04 -3.77 8.36
N GLU A 165 -0.94 -3.98 9.66
CA GLU A 165 0.22 -3.58 10.46
C GLU A 165 1.46 -4.41 10.10
N ARG A 166 1.29 -5.71 9.82
CA ARG A 166 2.38 -6.57 9.33
C ARG A 166 2.85 -6.15 7.94
N GLU A 167 1.95 -5.75 7.04
CA GLU A 167 2.30 -5.19 5.74
C GLU A 167 3.11 -3.89 5.90
N ALA A 168 2.65 -2.96 6.73
CA ALA A 168 3.37 -1.71 7.00
C ALA A 168 4.74 -1.96 7.65
N PHE A 169 4.85 -2.95 8.55
CA PHE A 169 6.13 -3.39 9.08
C PHE A 169 7.02 -3.96 7.98
N ASP A 170 6.52 -4.85 7.14
CA ASP A 170 7.29 -5.53 6.10
C ASP A 170 7.81 -4.58 5.03
N MET A 171 6.97 -3.61 4.61
CA MET A 171 7.28 -2.69 3.52
C MET A 171 8.05 -1.44 3.95
N PHE A 172 7.85 -0.96 5.18
CA PHE A 172 8.44 0.30 5.67
C PHE A 172 9.34 0.13 6.90
N GLY A 173 9.27 -1.00 7.61
CA GLY A 173 9.99 -1.23 8.86
C GLY A 173 9.38 -0.50 10.06
N ILE A 174 8.10 -0.20 10.02
CA ILE A 174 7.39 0.47 11.12
C ILE A 174 7.03 -0.57 12.18
N VAL A 175 7.48 -0.37 13.41
CA VAL A 175 7.24 -1.29 14.51
C VAL A 175 5.96 -0.93 15.25
N PHE A 176 4.97 -1.83 15.26
CA PHE A 176 3.72 -1.65 15.99
C PHE A 176 3.82 -2.28 17.39
N SER A 177 3.86 -1.42 18.42
CA SER A 177 3.94 -1.88 19.81
C SER A 177 2.59 -2.44 20.28
N GLY A 178 2.61 -3.62 20.89
CA GLY A 178 1.40 -4.33 21.33
C GLY A 178 0.76 -5.20 20.25
N HIS A 179 1.33 -5.29 19.05
CA HIS A 179 0.91 -6.26 18.04
C HIS A 179 1.25 -7.70 18.53
N PRO A 180 0.33 -8.68 18.39
CA PRO A 180 0.53 -10.02 18.97
C PRO A 180 1.62 -10.85 18.28
N ASP A 181 1.82 -10.67 16.97
CA ASP A 181 2.78 -11.46 16.17
C ASP A 181 3.26 -10.63 14.96
N LEU A 182 4.12 -9.62 15.26
CA LEU A 182 4.65 -8.72 14.23
C LEU A 182 5.81 -9.38 13.50
N LYS A 183 5.54 -9.89 12.32
CA LYS A 183 6.51 -10.53 11.43
C LYS A 183 6.21 -10.21 9.97
N ARG A 184 7.17 -10.41 9.08
CA ARG A 184 7.00 -10.25 7.63
C ARG A 184 5.85 -11.10 7.11
N ILE A 185 5.22 -10.67 6.01
CA ILE A 185 4.07 -11.33 5.43
C ILE A 185 4.15 -11.42 3.89
N LEU A 186 4.73 -10.42 3.24
CA LEU A 186 4.82 -10.36 1.79
C LEU A 186 6.22 -10.74 1.29
N LEU A 187 7.26 -10.34 2.02
CA LEU A 187 8.63 -10.66 1.64
C LEU A 187 9.09 -11.98 2.25
N PRO A 188 9.97 -12.72 1.57
CA PRO A 188 10.52 -13.96 2.11
C PRO A 188 11.40 -13.70 3.32
N ASP A 189 11.59 -14.75 4.14
CA ASP A 189 12.49 -14.72 5.27
C ASP A 189 13.92 -14.40 4.82
N GLY A 190 14.59 -13.54 5.59
CA GLY A 190 15.96 -13.10 5.28
C GLY A 190 16.06 -11.93 4.30
N TRP A 191 14.94 -11.45 3.74
CA TRP A 191 14.97 -10.27 2.87
C TRP A 191 15.57 -9.05 3.57
N GLN A 192 16.48 -8.35 2.87
CA GLN A 192 17.13 -7.16 3.40
C GLN A 192 16.41 -5.87 2.97
N GLY A 193 16.16 -4.99 3.95
CA GLY A 193 15.56 -3.68 3.72
C GLY A 193 14.03 -3.67 3.63
N TYR A 194 13.51 -2.51 3.17
CA TYR A 194 12.08 -2.18 3.16
C TYR A 194 11.70 -1.53 1.83
N PRO A 195 11.08 -2.27 0.89
CA PRO A 195 10.96 -1.87 -0.51
C PRO A 195 10.11 -0.62 -0.79
N LEU A 196 9.19 -0.24 0.10
CA LEU A 196 8.36 0.95 -0.11
C LEU A 196 8.96 2.24 0.47
N ARG A 197 10.12 2.16 1.12
CA ARG A 197 10.89 3.36 1.48
C ARG A 197 11.43 4.02 0.24
N LYS A 198 11.40 5.36 0.20
CA LYS A 198 11.85 6.15 -0.95
C LYS A 198 13.36 6.14 -1.16
N ASP A 199 14.13 5.79 -0.14
CA ASP A 199 15.57 5.61 -0.16
C ASP A 199 15.99 4.16 -0.39
N TYR A 200 15.06 3.23 -0.58
CA TYR A 200 15.36 1.86 -0.94
C TYR A 200 15.72 1.78 -2.43
N ASP A 201 16.92 1.29 -2.71
CA ASP A 201 17.41 1.12 -4.08
C ASP A 201 17.22 -0.32 -4.53
N ILE A 202 16.29 -0.53 -5.45
CA ILE A 202 16.01 -1.84 -6.04
C ILE A 202 17.14 -2.35 -6.93
N ILE A 203 18.03 -1.48 -7.40
CA ILE A 203 19.18 -1.86 -8.23
C ILE A 203 20.30 -2.44 -7.37
N GLN A 204 20.39 -2.00 -6.10
CA GLN A 204 21.39 -2.49 -5.14
C GLN A 204 20.90 -3.68 -4.32
N GLN A 205 19.90 -4.40 -4.79
CA GLN A 205 19.50 -5.65 -4.16
C GLN A 205 20.69 -6.61 -4.09
N ASP A 206 20.76 -7.37 -3.01
CA ASP A 206 21.73 -8.47 -2.90
C ASP A 206 21.39 -9.54 -3.94
N ASN A 207 22.00 -9.40 -5.12
CA ASN A 207 21.79 -10.31 -6.25
C ASN A 207 22.21 -11.75 -5.89
N ALA A 208 23.17 -11.92 -4.98
CA ALA A 208 23.57 -13.23 -4.51
C ALA A 208 22.46 -13.88 -3.71
N TRP A 209 21.85 -13.14 -2.78
CA TRP A 209 20.71 -13.60 -2.01
C TRP A 209 19.50 -13.91 -2.90
N VAL A 210 19.19 -13.04 -3.88
CA VAL A 210 18.07 -13.23 -4.83
C VAL A 210 18.27 -14.49 -5.66
N LYS A 211 19.49 -14.73 -6.16
CA LYS A 211 19.83 -15.95 -6.93
C LYS A 211 19.72 -17.20 -6.06
N GLU A 212 20.28 -17.18 -4.86
CA GLU A 212 20.30 -18.32 -3.96
C GLU A 212 18.91 -18.71 -3.43
N ASN A 213 18.08 -17.73 -3.06
CA ASN A 213 16.81 -17.98 -2.38
C ASN A 213 15.58 -17.96 -3.31
N LEU A 214 15.64 -17.23 -4.42
CA LEU A 214 14.52 -17.09 -5.36
C LEU A 214 14.79 -17.75 -6.72
N GLY A 215 16.04 -18.17 -6.98
CA GLY A 215 16.43 -18.76 -8.27
C GLY A 215 16.35 -17.78 -9.45
N ILE A 216 16.25 -16.47 -9.18
CA ILE A 216 16.16 -15.43 -10.19
C ILE A 216 17.56 -14.92 -10.49
N GLU A 217 18.01 -15.03 -11.75
CA GLU A 217 19.21 -14.34 -12.20
C GLU A 217 18.84 -12.88 -12.48
N SER A 218 19.49 -11.94 -11.76
CA SER A 218 19.35 -10.53 -12.09
C SER A 218 19.84 -10.30 -13.50
N GLY A 219 18.93 -9.99 -14.41
CA GLY A 219 19.29 -9.56 -15.76
C GLY A 219 20.11 -8.28 -15.66
N GLN A 220 21.30 -8.32 -16.22
CA GLN A 220 22.12 -7.14 -16.47
C GLN A 220 21.46 -6.25 -17.52
#